data_8d31df7527475fd15c72c26b0a1a8a17
#
_entry.id   8d31df7527475fd15c72c26b0a1a8a17
#
_cell.length_a   1.000
_cell.length_b   1.000
_cell.length_c   1.000
_cell.angle_alpha   90.00
_cell.angle_beta   90.00
_cell.angle_gamma   90.00
#
_symmetry.space_group_name_H-M   'P 1'
#
loop_
_entity.id
_entity.type
_entity.pdbx_description
1 polymer ?
#
loop_
_entity_poly.entity_id
_entity_poly.type
_entity_poly.pdbx_seq_one_letter_code
_entity_poly.pdbx_strand_id
1 'polypeptide(L)'
;MGTDQRVEQAWATPSRDEIPAITKAHVAGLESTDADAAWVLAGMHHVVITTLGRKSGTPHKVALPFWRDPDGLRVVVASFAGAPQHPSWFLNLSDPVANPEVHCRVQHGTFWSVPEVLEGDEHSRIWALLTEDRAWYNDYQAKTERTIPLVRFPESRTDSETRGDS
;
A
#
# COMPACT_ATOMS: atom_id res chain seq x y z
N MET A 1 9.80 13.24 15.80
CA MET A 1 9.17 11.96 16.09
C MET A 1 9.09 11.04 14.91
N GLY A 2 9.06 11.15 13.76
CA GLY A 2 8.98 10.22 12.65
C GLY A 2 10.22 9.40 12.35
N THR A 3 11.23 9.45 13.21
CA THR A 3 12.52 8.80 12.96
C THR A 3 12.46 7.28 12.91
N ASP A 4 11.46 6.65 13.57
CA ASP A 4 11.26 5.19 13.54
C ASP A 4 10.89 4.68 12.16
N GLN A 5 10.34 5.54 11.32
CA GLN A 5 9.88 5.19 9.98
C GLN A 5 10.86 5.62 8.89
N ARG A 6 11.94 6.28 9.28
CA ARG A 6 12.94 6.74 8.31
C ARG A 6 13.71 5.55 7.77
N VAL A 7 13.74 5.44 6.45
CA VAL A 7 14.44 4.38 5.74
C VAL A 7 15.25 5.00 4.60
N GLU A 8 16.48 4.55 4.43
CA GLU A 8 17.30 4.88 3.27
C GLU A 8 17.20 3.73 2.28
N GLN A 9 17.03 4.05 1.00
CA GLN A 9 16.93 3.01 -0.02
C GLN A 9 18.26 2.26 -0.17
N ALA A 10 18.27 0.99 0.24
CA ALA A 10 19.44 0.13 0.15
C ALA A 10 19.31 -0.95 -0.94
N TRP A 11 18.24 -0.90 -1.71
CA TRP A 11 17.95 -1.88 -2.77
C TRP A 11 17.90 -1.18 -4.13
N ALA A 12 18.08 -1.96 -5.20
CA ALA A 12 17.91 -1.46 -6.55
C ALA A 12 16.42 -1.37 -6.89
N THR A 13 16.01 -0.28 -7.53
CA THR A 13 14.63 -0.14 -8.00
C THR A 13 14.37 -1.20 -9.09
N PRO A 14 13.36 -2.08 -8.92
CA PRO A 14 13.04 -3.07 -9.94
C PRO A 14 12.48 -2.42 -11.19
N SER A 15 12.64 -3.08 -12.33
CA SER A 15 11.98 -2.65 -13.55
C SER A 15 10.47 -2.93 -13.44
N ARG A 16 9.69 -2.20 -14.21
CA ARG A 16 8.25 -2.38 -14.26
C ARG A 16 7.84 -3.83 -14.56
N ASP A 17 8.57 -4.48 -15.47
CA ASP A 17 8.25 -5.84 -15.88
C ASP A 17 8.54 -6.89 -14.80
N GLU A 18 9.44 -6.60 -13.89
CA GLU A 18 9.79 -7.47 -12.76
C GLU A 18 8.79 -7.40 -11.61
N ILE A 19 8.08 -6.27 -11.45
CA ILE A 19 7.22 -6.00 -10.29
C ILE A 19 6.13 -7.07 -10.09
N PRO A 20 5.39 -7.54 -11.11
CA PRO A 20 4.35 -8.54 -10.88
C PRO A 20 4.85 -9.84 -10.27
N ALA A 21 6.01 -10.34 -10.72
CA ALA A 21 6.59 -11.57 -10.18
C ALA A 21 7.10 -11.37 -8.76
N ILE A 22 7.73 -10.23 -8.49
CA ILE A 22 8.21 -9.85 -7.15
C ILE A 22 7.02 -9.76 -6.19
N THR A 23 5.95 -9.10 -6.58
CA THR A 23 4.74 -8.96 -5.79
C THR A 23 4.12 -10.33 -5.45
N LYS A 24 4.00 -11.21 -6.43
CA LYS A 24 3.44 -12.54 -6.23
C LYS A 24 4.24 -13.34 -5.21
N ALA A 25 5.56 -13.34 -5.35
CA ALA A 25 6.43 -14.03 -4.40
C ALA A 25 6.36 -13.42 -3.01
N HIS A 26 6.30 -12.10 -2.92
CA HIS A 26 6.23 -11.39 -1.65
C HIS A 26 4.92 -11.69 -0.92
N VAL A 27 3.79 -11.65 -1.61
CA VAL A 27 2.49 -12.00 -1.03
C VAL A 27 2.51 -13.43 -0.48
N ALA A 28 3.00 -14.39 -1.27
CA ALA A 28 3.09 -15.78 -0.83
C ALA A 28 3.95 -15.93 0.42
N GLY A 29 5.07 -15.22 0.49
CA GLY A 29 5.94 -15.23 1.66
C GLY A 29 5.24 -14.69 2.91
N LEU A 30 4.56 -13.57 2.79
CA LEU A 30 3.85 -12.95 3.91
C LEU A 30 2.69 -13.83 4.39
N GLU A 31 1.95 -14.44 3.48
CA GLU A 31 0.81 -15.30 3.83
C GLU A 31 1.22 -16.58 4.52
N SER A 32 2.49 -16.97 4.41
CA SER A 32 2.99 -18.23 5.00
C SER A 32 3.44 -18.09 6.46
N THR A 33 3.59 -16.90 6.98
CA THR A 33 4.13 -16.67 8.33
C THR A 33 3.70 -15.31 8.89
N ASP A 34 3.82 -15.13 10.21
CA ASP A 34 3.67 -13.84 10.86
C ASP A 34 5.00 -13.33 11.45
N ALA A 35 6.12 -13.94 11.05
CA ALA A 35 7.44 -13.58 11.59
C ALA A 35 7.89 -12.18 11.13
N ASP A 36 8.58 -11.47 12.02
CA ASP A 36 9.12 -10.13 11.73
C ASP A 36 9.99 -10.13 10.48
N ALA A 37 10.79 -11.16 10.28
CA ALA A 37 11.68 -11.25 9.12
C ALA A 37 10.95 -11.16 7.78
N ALA A 38 9.69 -11.59 7.72
CA ALA A 38 8.87 -11.49 6.52
C ALA A 38 8.13 -10.16 6.44
N TRP A 39 7.57 -9.69 7.56
CA TRP A 39 6.66 -8.54 7.57
C TRP A 39 7.35 -7.19 7.73
N VAL A 40 8.59 -7.16 8.20
CA VAL A 40 9.37 -5.92 8.36
C VAL A 40 10.61 -6.03 7.47
N LEU A 41 10.46 -5.68 6.20
CA LEU A 41 11.54 -5.73 5.22
C LEU A 41 12.14 -4.34 5.05
N ALA A 42 13.47 -4.27 5.05
CA ALA A 42 14.20 -3.02 4.90
C ALA A 42 13.76 -1.96 5.93
N GLY A 43 13.32 -2.40 7.12
CA GLY A 43 12.85 -1.51 8.18
C GLY A 43 11.41 -1.03 7.99
N MET A 44 10.69 -1.51 7.00
CA MET A 44 9.32 -1.09 6.71
C MET A 44 8.31 -2.19 7.01
N HIS A 45 7.25 -1.84 7.72
CA HIS A 45 6.11 -2.72 7.91
C HIS A 45 5.29 -2.81 6.64
N HIS A 46 4.70 -3.97 6.38
CA HIS A 46 3.97 -4.25 5.15
C HIS A 46 2.51 -4.58 5.39
N VAL A 47 1.71 -4.39 4.36
CA VAL A 47 0.29 -4.76 4.31
C VAL A 47 0.03 -5.52 3.02
N VAL A 48 -0.78 -6.57 3.10
CA VAL A 48 -1.31 -7.26 1.92
C VAL A 48 -2.71 -6.74 1.67
N ILE A 49 -2.91 -6.12 0.53
CA ILE A 49 -4.19 -5.55 0.12
C ILE A 49 -4.81 -6.46 -0.92
N THR A 50 -6.07 -6.84 -0.73
CA THR A 50 -6.82 -7.61 -1.72
C THR A 50 -7.88 -6.73 -2.33
N THR A 51 -7.83 -6.56 -3.65
CA THR A 51 -8.84 -5.85 -4.43
C THR A 51 -9.51 -6.81 -5.40
N LEU A 52 -10.75 -6.51 -5.78
CA LEU A 52 -11.42 -7.20 -6.88
C LEU A 52 -11.10 -6.48 -8.18
N GLY A 53 -10.73 -7.23 -9.20
CA GLY A 53 -10.50 -6.65 -10.52
C GLY A 53 -11.73 -5.89 -11.00
N ARG A 54 -11.56 -4.62 -11.37
CA ARG A 54 -12.67 -3.77 -11.79
C ARG A 54 -13.36 -4.24 -13.09
N LYS A 55 -12.70 -5.11 -13.83
CA LYS A 55 -13.24 -5.71 -15.05
C LYS A 55 -13.60 -7.17 -14.88
N SER A 56 -12.73 -7.94 -14.19
CA SER A 56 -12.88 -9.39 -14.05
C SER A 56 -13.69 -9.81 -12.82
N GLY A 57 -13.71 -8.98 -11.77
CA GLY A 57 -14.30 -9.35 -10.49
C GLY A 57 -13.48 -10.36 -9.69
N THR A 58 -12.30 -10.75 -10.19
CA THR A 58 -11.45 -11.73 -9.49
C THR A 58 -10.55 -11.04 -8.47
N PRO A 59 -10.23 -11.72 -7.34
CA PRO A 59 -9.34 -11.16 -6.34
C PRO A 59 -7.91 -11.03 -6.83
N HIS A 60 -7.28 -9.90 -6.51
CA HIS A 60 -5.87 -9.65 -6.76
C HIS A 60 -5.23 -9.14 -5.48
N LYS A 61 -4.07 -9.68 -5.13
CA LYS A 61 -3.35 -9.30 -3.92
C LYS A 61 -2.05 -8.60 -4.25
N VAL A 62 -1.70 -7.62 -3.42
CA VAL A 62 -0.44 -6.91 -3.51
C VAL A 62 0.12 -6.70 -2.11
N ALA A 63 1.43 -6.82 -1.96
CA ALA A 63 2.14 -6.55 -0.71
C ALA A 63 2.89 -5.23 -0.85
N LEU A 64 2.64 -4.30 0.05
CA LEU A 64 3.18 -2.95 -0.02
C LEU A 64 3.68 -2.49 1.34
N PRO A 65 4.78 -1.74 1.38
CA PRO A 65 5.17 -1.08 2.62
C PRO A 65 4.19 0.04 2.93
N PHE A 66 3.93 0.24 4.22
CA PHE A 66 3.12 1.38 4.64
C PHE A 66 3.92 2.30 5.56
N TRP A 67 3.47 3.53 5.65
CA TRP A 67 3.98 4.56 6.55
C TRP A 67 2.79 5.08 7.34
N ARG A 68 3.00 5.42 8.61
CA ARG A 68 1.91 5.95 9.43
C ARG A 68 1.94 7.47 9.42
N ASP A 69 0.78 8.05 9.17
CA ASP A 69 0.62 9.51 9.22
C ASP A 69 0.57 10.02 10.67
N PRO A 70 0.50 11.35 10.87
CA PRO A 70 0.44 11.90 12.23
C PRO A 70 -0.72 11.40 13.09
N ASP A 71 -1.81 10.95 12.47
CA ASP A 71 -2.96 10.38 13.16
C ASP A 71 -2.82 8.86 13.39
N GLY A 72 -1.70 8.28 13.00
CA GLY A 72 -1.43 6.86 13.15
C GLY A 72 -2.04 5.97 12.07
N LEU A 73 -2.60 6.54 11.02
CA LEU A 73 -3.22 5.78 9.94
C LEU A 73 -2.17 5.31 8.93
N ARG A 74 -2.38 4.12 8.37
CA ARG A 74 -1.49 3.54 7.38
C ARG A 74 -1.68 4.22 6.03
N VAL A 75 -0.59 4.69 5.45
CA VAL A 75 -0.55 5.32 4.13
C VAL A 75 0.34 4.49 3.21
N VAL A 76 -0.14 4.22 2.01
CA VAL A 76 0.58 3.47 0.98
C VAL A 76 0.75 4.36 -0.24
N VAL A 77 1.89 4.22 -0.90
CA VAL A 77 2.26 5.03 -2.07
C VAL A 77 2.02 4.20 -3.34
N ALA A 78 1.17 4.70 -4.23
CA ALA A 78 0.88 4.03 -5.51
C ALA A 78 1.91 4.42 -6.57
N SER A 79 3.19 4.17 -6.26
CA SER A 79 4.32 4.65 -7.06
C SER A 79 4.58 3.83 -8.33
N PHE A 80 4.39 2.51 -8.26
CA PHE A 80 4.74 1.58 -9.33
C PHE A 80 6.16 1.87 -9.87
N ALA A 81 7.10 2.13 -8.96
CA ALA A 81 8.51 2.49 -9.26
C ALA A 81 8.65 3.69 -10.21
N GLY A 82 7.69 4.61 -10.21
CA GLY A 82 7.71 5.78 -11.08
C GLY A 82 7.23 5.52 -12.50
N ALA A 83 6.57 4.40 -12.75
CA ALA A 83 5.99 4.10 -14.06
C ALA A 83 4.95 5.15 -14.48
N PRO A 84 4.75 5.36 -15.79
CA PRO A 84 3.79 6.36 -16.26
C PRO A 84 2.33 5.99 -15.99
N GLN A 85 2.04 4.72 -15.73
CA GLN A 85 0.69 4.26 -15.39
C GLN A 85 0.55 4.05 -13.89
N HIS A 86 -0.68 4.20 -13.39
CA HIS A 86 -1.02 3.78 -12.05
C HIS A 86 -0.97 2.25 -11.95
N PRO A 87 -0.60 1.69 -10.79
CA PRO A 87 -0.68 0.25 -10.59
C PRO A 87 -2.13 -0.23 -10.60
N SER A 88 -2.34 -1.47 -11.02
CA SER A 88 -3.69 -2.03 -11.17
C SER A 88 -4.48 -2.04 -9.85
N TRP A 89 -3.81 -2.31 -8.73
CA TRP A 89 -4.48 -2.31 -7.43
C TRP A 89 -5.09 -0.94 -7.11
N PHE A 90 -4.41 0.13 -7.50
CA PHE A 90 -4.91 1.49 -7.28
C PHE A 90 -6.14 1.75 -8.16
N LEU A 91 -6.08 1.36 -9.43
CA LEU A 91 -7.22 1.51 -10.34
C LEU A 91 -8.42 0.70 -9.86
N ASN A 92 -8.18 -0.51 -9.33
CA ASN A 92 -9.24 -1.35 -8.79
C ASN A 92 -9.93 -0.69 -7.59
N LEU A 93 -9.15 -0.24 -6.60
CA LEU A 93 -9.75 0.37 -5.40
C LEU A 93 -10.37 1.73 -5.68
N SER A 94 -9.99 2.38 -6.77
CA SER A 94 -10.58 3.65 -7.18
C SER A 94 -11.97 3.48 -7.79
N ASP A 95 -12.39 2.23 -8.04
CA ASP A 95 -13.73 1.90 -8.51
C ASP A 95 -14.58 1.45 -7.31
N PRO A 96 -15.43 2.34 -6.74
CA PRO A 96 -16.18 2.02 -5.52
C PRO A 96 -17.31 1.02 -5.75
N VAL A 97 -17.68 0.77 -7.00
CA VAL A 97 -18.66 -0.27 -7.33
C VAL A 97 -18.02 -1.64 -7.20
N ALA A 98 -16.82 -1.81 -7.77
CA ALA A 98 -16.08 -3.06 -7.67
C ALA A 98 -15.53 -3.28 -6.26
N ASN A 99 -15.06 -2.20 -5.62
CA ASN A 99 -14.39 -2.27 -4.33
C ASN A 99 -14.93 -1.20 -3.37
N PRO A 100 -16.14 -1.41 -2.80
CA PRO A 100 -16.66 -0.49 -1.79
C PRO A 100 -15.81 -0.48 -0.53
N GLU A 101 -15.16 -1.60 -0.25
CA GLU A 101 -14.12 -1.73 0.77
C GLU A 101 -13.10 -2.76 0.30
N VAL A 102 -11.92 -2.75 0.88
CA VAL A 102 -10.84 -3.67 0.52
C VAL A 102 -10.34 -4.41 1.76
N HIS A 103 -9.92 -5.66 1.57
CA HIS A 103 -9.36 -6.45 2.65
C HIS A 103 -7.88 -6.14 2.83
N CYS A 104 -7.48 -5.97 4.08
CA CYS A 104 -6.10 -5.68 4.44
C CYS A 104 -5.62 -6.70 5.47
N ARG A 105 -4.47 -7.30 5.19
CA ARG A 105 -3.79 -8.16 6.17
C ARG A 105 -2.48 -7.49 6.58
N VAL A 106 -2.28 -7.40 7.88
CA VAL A 106 -1.01 -6.95 8.48
C VAL A 106 -0.40 -8.11 9.26
N GLN A 107 0.76 -7.91 9.85
CA GLN A 107 1.51 -8.99 10.51
C GLN A 107 0.68 -9.75 11.55
N HIS A 108 -0.09 -9.04 12.36
CA HIS A 108 -0.80 -9.64 13.49
C HIS A 108 -2.33 -9.49 13.39
N GLY A 109 -2.86 -9.29 12.20
CA GLY A 109 -4.30 -9.20 12.08
C GLY A 109 -4.79 -8.86 10.70
N THR A 110 -6.09 -8.79 10.57
CA THR A 110 -6.78 -8.45 9.33
C THR A 110 -7.87 -7.44 9.62
N PHE A 111 -8.21 -6.65 8.63
CA PHE A 111 -9.33 -5.71 8.72
C PHE A 111 -9.86 -5.37 7.32
N TRP A 112 -11.05 -4.79 7.29
CA TRP A 112 -11.61 -4.21 6.08
C TRP A 112 -11.44 -2.69 6.13
N SER A 113 -11.13 -2.11 5.01
CA SER A 113 -10.91 -0.67 4.90
C SER A 113 -11.75 -0.06 3.79
N VAL A 114 -12.33 1.09 4.06
CA VAL A 114 -12.82 2.00 3.03
C VAL A 114 -11.66 2.94 2.74
N PRO A 115 -10.91 2.70 1.65
CA PRO A 115 -9.68 3.46 1.41
C PRO A 115 -9.96 4.90 1.07
N GLU A 116 -9.03 5.78 1.47
CA GLU A 116 -9.11 7.22 1.21
C GLU A 116 -7.96 7.62 0.31
N VAL A 117 -8.28 8.04 -0.92
CA VAL A 117 -7.28 8.59 -1.83
C VAL A 117 -7.08 10.06 -1.47
N LEU A 118 -5.86 10.41 -1.08
CA LEU A 118 -5.55 11.78 -0.67
C LEU A 118 -5.45 12.70 -1.87
N GLU A 119 -6.05 13.88 -1.77
CA GLU A 119 -6.11 14.83 -2.88
C GLU A 119 -5.76 16.24 -2.39
N GLY A 120 -5.35 17.10 -3.33
CA GLY A 120 -5.12 18.52 -3.07
C GLY A 120 -4.09 18.78 -1.99
N ASP A 121 -4.42 19.67 -1.07
CA ASP A 121 -3.52 20.10 0.00
C ASP A 121 -3.20 18.96 0.97
N GLU A 122 -4.13 18.06 1.19
CA GLU A 122 -3.90 16.89 2.06
C GLU A 122 -2.85 15.97 1.45
N HIS A 123 -2.94 15.71 0.14
CA HIS A 123 -1.92 14.94 -0.56
C HIS A 123 -0.54 15.61 -0.41
N SER A 124 -0.47 16.92 -0.67
CA SER A 124 0.79 17.65 -0.60
C SER A 124 1.39 17.62 0.80
N ARG A 125 0.57 17.79 1.82
CA ARG A 125 1.00 17.77 3.21
C ARG A 125 1.57 16.42 3.60
N ILE A 126 0.84 15.36 3.30
CA ILE A 126 1.27 13.99 3.64
C ILE A 126 2.49 13.57 2.81
N TRP A 127 2.52 13.95 1.53
CA TRP A 127 3.67 13.67 0.66
C TRP A 127 4.96 14.26 1.24
N ALA A 128 4.91 15.51 1.71
CA ALA A 128 6.07 16.17 2.29
C ALA A 128 6.57 15.44 3.54
N LEU A 129 5.66 15.03 4.42
CA LEU A 129 6.02 14.30 5.64
C LEU A 129 6.56 12.91 5.33
N LEU A 130 5.91 12.17 4.45
CA LEU A 130 6.29 10.82 4.09
C LEU A 130 7.66 10.80 3.41
N THR A 131 7.92 11.73 2.52
CA THR A 131 9.19 11.75 1.79
C THR A 131 10.37 12.26 2.63
N GLU A 132 10.13 12.89 3.77
CA GLU A 132 11.19 13.13 4.74
C GLU A 132 11.75 11.81 5.27
N ASP A 133 10.90 10.81 5.47
CA ASP A 133 11.28 9.49 5.96
C ASP A 133 11.69 8.54 4.83
N ARG A 134 11.17 8.75 3.63
CA ARG A 134 11.32 7.83 2.49
C ARG A 134 11.57 8.61 1.21
N ALA A 135 12.77 9.19 1.13
CA ALA A 135 13.13 10.16 0.10
C ALA A 135 13.09 9.61 -1.32
N TRP A 136 13.26 8.30 -1.51
CA TRP A 136 13.27 7.71 -2.87
C TRP A 136 11.95 7.88 -3.63
N TYR A 137 10.85 8.11 -2.95
CA TYR A 137 9.58 8.37 -3.63
C TYR A 137 9.60 9.67 -4.43
N ASN A 138 10.44 10.64 -4.03
CA ASN A 138 10.66 11.84 -4.84
C ASN A 138 11.33 11.50 -6.17
N ASP A 139 12.25 10.52 -6.17
CA ASP A 139 12.90 10.06 -7.39
C ASP A 139 11.89 9.37 -8.32
N TYR A 140 10.97 8.59 -7.75
CA TYR A 140 9.90 7.97 -8.52
C TYR A 140 8.97 9.03 -9.11
N GLN A 141 8.60 10.05 -8.34
CA GLN A 141 7.76 11.14 -8.83
C GLN A 141 8.45 11.90 -9.97
N ALA A 142 9.75 12.05 -9.91
CA ALA A 142 10.52 12.74 -10.95
C ALA A 142 10.53 11.99 -12.30
N LYS A 143 10.22 10.69 -12.28
CA LYS A 143 10.19 9.86 -13.49
C LYS A 143 8.87 9.94 -14.26
N THR A 144 7.83 10.53 -13.70
CA THR A 144 6.50 10.54 -14.30
C THR A 144 5.84 11.90 -14.16
N GLU A 145 5.00 12.24 -15.12
CA GLU A 145 4.19 13.47 -15.08
C GLU A 145 2.92 13.31 -14.25
N ARG A 146 2.46 12.05 -14.04
CA ARG A 146 1.30 11.83 -13.18
C ARG A 146 1.65 12.15 -11.74
N THR A 147 0.68 12.61 -10.97
CA THR A 147 0.83 12.73 -9.52
C THR A 147 0.71 11.33 -8.92
N ILE A 148 1.76 10.89 -8.22
CA ILE A 148 1.74 9.58 -7.57
C ILE A 148 0.74 9.61 -6.42
N PRO A 149 -0.30 8.75 -6.44
CA PRO A 149 -1.32 8.75 -5.40
C PRO A 149 -0.80 8.28 -4.05
N LEU A 150 -1.39 8.84 -3.00
CA LEU A 150 -1.27 8.35 -1.64
C LEU A 150 -2.64 7.83 -1.22
N VAL A 151 -2.67 6.65 -0.63
CA VAL A 151 -3.91 6.02 -0.19
C VAL A 151 -3.81 5.70 1.30
N ARG A 152 -4.77 6.17 2.07
CA ARG A 152 -4.88 5.90 3.49
C ARG A 152 -5.84 4.74 3.70
N PHE A 153 -5.49 3.81 4.58
CA PHE A 153 -6.30 2.61 4.85
C PHE A 153 -6.74 2.57 6.31
N PRO A 154 -7.84 3.26 6.67
CA PRO A 154 -8.36 3.14 8.02
C PRO A 154 -8.94 1.75 8.28
N GLU A 155 -8.92 1.33 9.55
CA GLU A 155 -9.55 0.08 9.96
C GLU A 155 -11.04 0.33 10.13
N SER A 156 -11.79 0.13 9.05
CA SER A 156 -13.22 0.47 9.00
C SER A 156 -14.06 -0.55 9.76
N ARG A 157 -13.68 -1.84 9.71
CA ARG A 157 -14.28 -2.93 10.50
C ARG A 157 -13.32 -4.10 10.56
N THR A 158 -13.51 -4.96 11.56
CA THR A 158 -12.69 -6.16 11.74
C THR A 158 -13.33 -7.38 11.09
N ASP A 159 -12.54 -8.41 10.79
CA ASP A 159 -13.06 -9.68 10.28
C ASP A 159 -13.98 -10.38 11.29
N SER A 160 -13.72 -10.20 12.59
CA SER A 160 -14.57 -10.76 13.63
C SER A 160 -15.98 -10.19 13.58
N GLU A 161 -16.13 -8.91 13.23
CA GLU A 161 -17.46 -8.28 13.06
C GLU A 161 -18.20 -8.89 11.87
N THR A 162 -17.47 -9.25 10.81
CA THR A 162 -18.03 -9.92 9.64
C THR A 162 -18.59 -11.30 10.00
N ARG A 163 -17.89 -12.04 10.87
CA ARG A 163 -18.33 -13.37 11.31
C ARG A 163 -19.53 -13.33 12.24
N GLY A 164 -19.66 -12.26 13.01
CA GLY A 164 -20.76 -12.09 13.94
C GLY A 164 -22.13 -12.00 13.28
N ASP A 165 -22.15 -11.70 11.99
CA ASP A 165 -23.37 -11.54 11.21
C ASP A 165 -23.86 -12.82 10.56
N SER A 166 -23.18 -13.91 10.74
CA SER A 166 -23.52 -15.20 10.11
C SER A 166 -24.41 -16.07 10.99
#